data_f2d94f37c2c04bc7b9ae8e63b5d2f7e1
#
_entry.id   f2d94f37c2c04bc7b9ae8e63b5d2f7e1
#
_cell.length_a   1.000
_cell.length_b   1.000
_cell.length_c   1.000
_cell.angle_alpha   90.00
_cell.angle_beta   90.00
_cell.angle_gamma   90.00
#
_symmetry.space_group_name_H-M   'P 1'
#
loop_
_entity.id
_entity.type
_entity.pdbx_description
1 polymer ?
#
loop_
_entity_poly.entity_id
_entity_poly.type
_entity_poly.pdbx_seq_one_letter_code
_entity_poly.pdbx_strand_id
1 'polypeptide(L)'
;MLAKLKADSDAIMERDPAAGSRLTAIFIYPSLQVMLAYRLSHPMWAVGMRFIPRLIMQIARWLTGIEIHPGAKIRKGFFVDHGMGVVIGETAEIGENVTLYHGVTLGGVMPAIDAVSQRCVKRHPTLLDDVIVGAGAQILGPVTVGRCARVGGNSVVTKDVADGVTVVGVPAKVVSRAKSDASFEAYGVSKIADDADSKAVNALFAEIELLRAKLNQIAGKDASVIDPHTPASTSHEPPHIDK
;
A
#
# COMPACT_ATOMS: atom_id res chain seq x y z
N MET A 1 8.70 -18.98 19.76
CA MET A 1 9.03 -17.55 19.72
C MET A 1 10.38 -17.31 19.05
N LEU A 2 11.48 -17.83 19.58
CA LEU A 2 12.84 -17.59 19.08
C LEU A 2 13.03 -17.94 17.60
N ALA A 3 12.51 -19.07 17.12
CA ALA A 3 12.60 -19.46 15.71
C ALA A 3 11.92 -18.45 14.76
N LYS A 4 10.78 -17.85 15.18
CA LYS A 4 10.11 -16.81 14.39
C LYS A 4 10.92 -15.52 14.36
N LEU A 5 11.47 -15.08 15.51
CA LEU A 5 12.34 -13.89 15.58
C LEU A 5 13.63 -14.07 14.77
N LYS A 6 14.20 -15.28 14.77
CA LYS A 6 15.35 -15.58 13.90
C LYS A 6 14.96 -15.41 12.43
N ALA A 7 13.83 -15.97 12.00
CA ALA A 7 13.36 -15.83 10.62
C ALA A 7 13.04 -14.36 10.27
N ASP A 8 12.47 -13.58 11.20
CA ASP A 8 12.22 -12.14 11.00
C ASP A 8 13.56 -11.38 10.86
N SER A 9 14.61 -11.74 11.62
CA SER A 9 15.97 -11.19 11.47
C SER A 9 16.65 -11.62 10.17
N ASP A 10 16.50 -12.89 9.78
CA ASP A 10 17.05 -13.41 8.51
C ASP A 10 16.42 -12.68 7.31
N ALA A 11 15.12 -12.38 7.36
CA ALA A 11 14.43 -11.62 6.34
C ALA A 11 14.99 -10.19 6.16
N ILE A 12 15.40 -9.51 7.24
CA ILE A 12 16.05 -8.20 7.16
C ILE A 12 17.40 -8.34 6.43
N MET A 13 18.21 -9.31 6.86
CA MET A 13 19.55 -9.52 6.27
C MET A 13 19.51 -9.91 4.79
N GLU A 14 18.44 -10.57 4.36
CA GLU A 14 18.25 -11.03 2.98
C GLU A 14 17.74 -9.92 2.06
N ARG A 15 16.85 -9.04 2.58
CA ARG A 15 16.07 -8.11 1.75
C ARG A 15 16.55 -6.67 1.81
N ASP A 16 17.32 -6.30 2.84
CA ASP A 16 17.90 -4.96 2.95
C ASP A 16 19.42 -5.01 2.73
N PRO A 17 19.91 -4.52 1.57
CA PRO A 17 21.35 -4.45 1.29
C PRO A 17 22.12 -3.57 2.30
N ALA A 18 21.47 -2.66 3.00
CA ALA A 18 22.07 -1.81 4.02
C ALA A 18 22.24 -2.50 5.39
N ALA A 19 21.67 -3.69 5.58
CA ALA A 19 21.77 -4.47 6.80
C ALA A 19 23.17 -5.09 6.96
N GLY A 20 24.11 -4.32 7.46
CA GLY A 20 25.52 -4.74 7.59
C GLY A 20 25.79 -5.89 8.56
N SER A 21 24.94 -6.09 9.59
CA SER A 21 25.11 -7.17 10.57
C SER A 21 23.82 -7.47 11.33
N ARG A 22 23.74 -8.70 11.91
CA ARG A 22 22.62 -9.08 12.78
C ARG A 22 22.50 -8.22 14.04
N LEU A 23 23.61 -7.74 14.59
CA LEU A 23 23.61 -6.81 15.71
C LEU A 23 22.95 -5.48 15.30
N THR A 24 23.28 -4.96 14.15
CA THR A 24 22.61 -3.78 13.56
C THR A 24 21.10 -4.03 13.42
N ALA A 25 20.72 -5.19 12.88
CA ALA A 25 19.30 -5.54 12.72
C ALA A 25 18.55 -5.55 14.06
N ILE A 26 19.15 -6.05 15.13
CA ILE A 26 18.51 -6.15 16.46
C ILE A 26 18.33 -4.77 17.09
N PHE A 27 19.35 -3.90 17.04
CA PHE A 27 19.35 -2.66 17.81
C PHE A 27 18.88 -1.43 17.02
N ILE A 28 18.98 -1.44 15.70
CA ILE A 28 18.72 -0.27 14.85
C ILE A 28 17.41 -0.42 14.06
N TYR A 29 17.04 -1.66 13.66
CA TYR A 29 15.87 -1.85 12.78
C TYR A 29 14.55 -1.82 13.56
N PRO A 30 13.67 -0.84 13.30
CA PRO A 30 12.34 -0.75 13.93
C PRO A 30 11.49 -2.00 13.70
N SER A 31 11.67 -2.65 12.53
CA SER A 31 10.99 -3.88 12.17
C SER A 31 11.20 -4.99 13.20
N LEU A 32 12.46 -5.27 13.58
CA LEU A 32 12.73 -6.35 14.53
C LEU A 32 12.31 -5.97 15.95
N GLN A 33 12.43 -4.70 16.33
CA GLN A 33 12.00 -4.20 17.62
C GLN A 33 10.49 -4.35 17.81
N VAL A 34 9.69 -3.91 16.83
CA VAL A 34 8.23 -4.06 16.90
C VAL A 34 7.82 -5.53 16.84
N MET A 35 8.51 -6.37 16.06
CA MET A 35 8.23 -7.80 16.01
C MET A 35 8.56 -8.51 17.30
N LEU A 36 9.59 -8.11 18.02
CA LEU A 36 9.87 -8.63 19.36
C LEU A 36 8.71 -8.32 20.31
N ALA A 37 8.26 -7.07 20.36
CA ALA A 37 7.11 -6.65 21.16
C ALA A 37 5.83 -7.41 20.76
N TYR A 38 5.59 -7.57 19.46
CA TYR A 38 4.43 -8.30 18.94
C TYR A 38 4.48 -9.80 19.31
N ARG A 39 5.62 -10.46 19.12
CA ARG A 39 5.80 -11.89 19.44
C ARG A 39 5.61 -12.17 20.95
N LEU A 40 5.85 -11.17 21.81
CA LEU A 40 5.56 -11.22 23.24
C LEU A 40 4.07 -10.97 23.53
N SER A 41 3.47 -9.98 22.87
CA SER A 41 2.10 -9.51 23.13
C SER A 41 1.02 -10.44 22.57
N HIS A 42 1.25 -11.02 21.39
CA HIS A 42 0.25 -11.85 20.72
C HIS A 42 -0.19 -13.09 21.51
N PRO A 43 0.70 -13.89 22.15
CA PRO A 43 0.27 -15.00 23.01
C PRO A 43 -0.57 -14.55 24.21
N MET A 44 -0.22 -13.41 24.81
CA MET A 44 -0.97 -12.83 25.93
C MET A 44 -2.39 -12.43 25.48
N TRP A 45 -2.50 -11.85 24.27
CA TRP A 45 -3.80 -11.56 23.67
C TRP A 45 -4.62 -12.83 23.42
N ALA A 46 -3.99 -13.89 22.92
CA ALA A 46 -4.63 -15.17 22.62
C ALA A 46 -5.24 -15.86 23.85
N VAL A 47 -4.63 -15.68 25.05
CA VAL A 47 -5.17 -16.19 26.31
C VAL A 47 -6.17 -15.23 26.99
N GLY A 48 -6.61 -14.18 26.31
CA GLY A 48 -7.67 -13.30 26.77
C GLY A 48 -7.21 -12.02 27.49
N MET A 49 -5.91 -11.82 27.71
CA MET A 49 -5.41 -10.54 28.23
C MET A 49 -5.64 -9.43 27.22
N ARG A 50 -6.16 -8.28 27.68
CA ARG A 50 -6.50 -7.18 26.76
C ARG A 50 -5.64 -5.93 26.99
N PHE A 51 -5.43 -5.54 28.25
CA PHE A 51 -4.74 -4.30 28.59
C PHE A 51 -3.23 -4.39 28.36
N ILE A 52 -2.55 -5.37 28.97
CA ILE A 52 -1.08 -5.48 28.94
C ILE A 52 -0.53 -5.63 27.51
N PRO A 53 -1.05 -6.55 26.64
CA PRO A 53 -0.53 -6.66 25.27
C PRO A 53 -0.75 -5.38 24.46
N ARG A 54 -1.85 -4.65 24.66
CA ARG A 54 -2.06 -3.35 24.01
C ARG A 54 -1.10 -2.28 24.51
N LEU A 55 -0.81 -2.25 25.80
CA LEU A 55 0.17 -1.32 26.37
C LEU A 55 1.58 -1.57 25.82
N ILE A 56 2.01 -2.83 25.74
CA ILE A 56 3.30 -3.20 25.14
C ILE A 56 3.36 -2.72 23.68
N MET A 57 2.32 -2.98 22.90
CA MET A 57 2.29 -2.54 21.50
C MET A 57 2.21 -1.03 21.34
N GLN A 58 1.57 -0.31 22.27
CA GLN A 58 1.55 1.15 22.26
C GLN A 58 2.93 1.75 22.56
N ILE A 59 3.69 1.16 23.50
CA ILE A 59 5.09 1.56 23.75
C ILE A 59 5.96 1.26 22.51
N ALA A 60 5.80 0.09 21.91
CA ALA A 60 6.50 -0.25 20.67
C ALA A 60 6.20 0.74 19.53
N ARG A 61 4.93 1.16 19.38
CA ARG A 61 4.54 2.20 18.43
C ARG A 61 5.26 3.53 18.68
N TRP A 62 5.38 3.98 19.91
CA TRP A 62 6.10 5.21 20.25
C TRP A 62 7.59 5.14 19.89
N LEU A 63 8.20 3.96 20.07
CA LEU A 63 9.61 3.75 19.78
C LEU A 63 9.91 3.55 18.29
N THR A 64 8.99 2.94 17.55
CA THR A 64 9.25 2.47 16.17
C THR A 64 8.44 3.21 15.10
N GLY A 65 7.37 3.92 15.47
CA GLY A 65 6.41 4.48 14.53
C GLY A 65 5.52 3.46 13.84
N ILE A 66 5.56 2.16 14.26
CA ILE A 66 4.81 1.05 13.66
C ILE A 66 3.71 0.63 14.62
N GLU A 67 2.47 0.65 14.15
CA GLU A 67 1.30 0.17 14.91
C GLU A 67 0.92 -1.24 14.47
N ILE A 68 0.99 -2.21 15.38
CA ILE A 68 0.49 -3.57 15.18
C ILE A 68 -0.48 -3.90 16.30
N HIS A 69 -1.73 -4.23 15.94
CA HIS A 69 -2.67 -4.71 16.95
C HIS A 69 -2.26 -6.12 17.43
N PRO A 70 -2.19 -6.40 18.73
CA PRO A 70 -1.74 -7.70 19.25
C PRO A 70 -2.62 -8.89 18.82
N GLY A 71 -3.85 -8.64 18.35
CA GLY A 71 -4.77 -9.63 17.79
C GLY A 71 -4.46 -10.05 16.37
N ALA A 72 -3.68 -9.28 15.61
CA ALA A 72 -3.28 -9.65 14.25
C ALA A 72 -2.54 -10.99 14.24
N LYS A 73 -2.64 -11.74 13.15
CA LYS A 73 -1.94 -13.02 12.99
C LYS A 73 -0.81 -12.86 11.99
N ILE A 74 0.44 -12.87 12.45
CA ILE A 74 1.62 -12.68 11.61
C ILE A 74 2.51 -13.93 11.68
N ARG A 75 2.80 -14.51 10.51
CA ARG A 75 3.70 -15.66 10.39
C ARG A 75 5.17 -15.23 10.50
N LYS A 76 6.11 -16.11 10.20
CA LYS A 76 7.57 -15.87 10.25
C LYS A 76 8.07 -15.16 8.99
N GLY A 77 9.27 -14.55 9.09
CA GLY A 77 9.90 -13.89 7.96
C GLY A 77 9.23 -12.56 7.57
N PHE A 78 8.45 -11.98 8.47
CA PHE A 78 7.81 -10.69 8.26
C PHE A 78 8.84 -9.56 8.38
N PHE A 79 8.88 -8.70 7.39
CA PHE A 79 9.78 -7.55 7.33
C PHE A 79 9.02 -6.26 7.04
N VAL A 80 9.35 -5.21 7.78
CA VAL A 80 8.84 -3.85 7.56
C VAL A 80 10.03 -2.95 7.25
N ASP A 81 10.13 -2.49 6.01
CA ASP A 81 11.20 -1.60 5.61
C ASP A 81 10.85 -0.15 5.94
N HIS A 82 11.79 0.58 6.57
CA HIS A 82 11.64 1.93 7.14
C HIS A 82 10.59 2.05 8.25
N GLY A 83 9.44 1.47 8.14
CA GLY A 83 8.42 1.22 9.14
C GLY A 83 7.53 2.37 9.56
N MET A 84 7.97 3.62 9.50
CA MET A 84 7.20 4.76 9.99
C MET A 84 5.80 4.82 9.37
N GLY A 85 4.76 4.94 10.22
CA GLY A 85 3.38 5.09 9.77
C GLY A 85 2.69 3.80 9.30
N VAL A 86 3.32 2.63 9.46
CA VAL A 86 2.64 1.34 9.20
C VAL A 86 1.57 1.09 10.25
N VAL A 87 0.39 0.66 9.80
CA VAL A 87 -0.75 0.30 10.67
C VAL A 87 -1.29 -1.08 10.30
N ILE A 88 -1.31 -2.01 11.25
CA ILE A 88 -1.83 -3.36 11.08
C ILE A 88 -2.99 -3.60 12.06
N GLY A 89 -4.21 -3.70 11.53
CA GLY A 89 -5.45 -3.85 12.31
C GLY A 89 -5.63 -5.22 12.95
N GLU A 90 -6.56 -5.29 13.90
CA GLU A 90 -6.82 -6.44 14.79
C GLU A 90 -7.00 -7.78 14.09
N THR A 91 -7.79 -7.82 13.02
CA THR A 91 -8.14 -9.07 12.32
C THR A 91 -7.32 -9.29 11.05
N ALA A 92 -6.21 -8.55 10.88
CA ALA A 92 -5.30 -8.77 9.77
C ALA A 92 -4.60 -10.14 9.90
N GLU A 93 -4.42 -10.81 8.77
CA GLU A 93 -3.69 -12.07 8.69
C GLU A 93 -2.55 -11.91 7.68
N ILE A 94 -1.32 -12.25 8.09
CA ILE A 94 -0.12 -12.04 7.29
C ILE A 94 0.63 -13.37 7.22
N GLY A 95 0.86 -13.82 5.99
CA GLY A 95 1.56 -15.05 5.65
C GLY A 95 3.05 -15.03 5.96
N GLU A 96 3.77 -15.97 5.38
CA GLU A 96 5.22 -16.07 5.53
C GLU A 96 5.92 -15.11 4.54
N ASN A 97 7.08 -14.59 4.93
CA ASN A 97 7.97 -13.79 4.09
C ASN A 97 7.35 -12.52 3.50
N VAL A 98 6.33 -11.95 4.12
CA VAL A 98 5.68 -10.73 3.65
C VAL A 98 6.58 -9.52 3.95
N THR A 99 6.67 -8.60 2.98
CA THR A 99 7.38 -7.32 3.11
C THR A 99 6.39 -6.17 3.01
N LEU A 100 6.42 -5.26 3.98
CA LEU A 100 5.71 -3.99 3.93
C LEU A 100 6.72 -2.83 3.94
N TYR A 101 6.44 -1.79 3.19
CA TYR A 101 7.18 -0.53 3.30
C TYR A 101 6.46 0.45 4.24
N HIS A 102 7.11 1.58 4.54
CA HIS A 102 6.54 2.61 5.41
C HIS A 102 5.18 3.12 4.92
N GLY A 103 4.36 3.63 5.84
CA GLY A 103 3.06 4.23 5.54
C GLY A 103 1.98 3.25 5.09
N VAL A 104 2.25 1.94 5.05
CA VAL A 104 1.27 0.92 4.65
C VAL A 104 0.20 0.78 5.72
N THR A 105 -1.07 0.75 5.31
CA THR A 105 -2.21 0.47 6.19
C THR A 105 -2.92 -0.82 5.79
N LEU A 106 -3.04 -1.75 6.73
CA LEU A 106 -3.93 -2.91 6.65
C LEU A 106 -5.16 -2.61 7.51
N GLY A 107 -6.16 -1.93 6.91
CA GLY A 107 -7.29 -1.30 7.60
C GLY A 107 -8.65 -1.91 7.28
N GLY A 108 -9.67 -1.42 8.00
CA GLY A 108 -11.08 -1.66 7.66
C GLY A 108 -11.60 -0.63 6.66
N VAL A 109 -12.69 -0.95 5.95
CA VAL A 109 -13.32 -0.05 4.97
C VAL A 109 -14.26 0.97 5.63
N MET A 110 -14.98 0.55 6.66
CA MET A 110 -16.01 1.38 7.27
C MET A 110 -15.55 1.96 8.62
N PRO A 111 -15.78 3.25 8.86
CA PRO A 111 -15.71 3.77 10.22
C PRO A 111 -16.71 3.00 11.08
N ALA A 112 -16.34 2.72 12.33
CA ALA A 112 -17.21 2.03 13.26
C ALA A 112 -18.34 2.98 13.70
N ILE A 113 -19.46 2.98 12.98
CA ILE A 113 -20.69 3.65 13.40
C ILE A 113 -21.30 2.89 14.58
N ASP A 114 -21.19 1.55 14.56
CA ASP A 114 -21.51 0.67 15.68
C ASP A 114 -20.32 -0.25 15.97
N ALA A 115 -19.57 0.09 17.03
CA ALA A 115 -18.38 -0.68 17.42
C ALA A 115 -18.74 -2.08 17.94
N VAL A 116 -19.96 -2.30 18.41
CA VAL A 116 -20.40 -3.57 18.97
C VAL A 116 -20.62 -4.60 17.86
N SER A 117 -21.28 -4.20 16.78
CA SER A 117 -21.55 -5.08 15.63
C SER A 117 -20.27 -5.51 14.88
N GLN A 118 -19.18 -4.74 15.01
CA GLN A 118 -17.91 -5.04 14.35
C GLN A 118 -16.92 -5.83 15.21
N ARG A 119 -17.26 -6.15 16.46
CA ARG A 119 -16.44 -6.99 17.32
C ARG A 119 -16.40 -8.41 16.78
N CYS A 120 -15.20 -9.03 16.79
CA CYS A 120 -14.96 -10.41 16.33
C CYS A 120 -15.28 -10.66 14.85
N VAL A 121 -15.56 -9.63 14.05
CA VAL A 121 -15.79 -9.75 12.62
C VAL A 121 -14.48 -9.53 11.87
N LYS A 122 -14.21 -10.35 10.85
CA LYS A 122 -13.09 -10.15 9.92
C LYS A 122 -13.34 -8.86 9.13
N ARG A 123 -12.52 -7.81 9.39
CA ARG A 123 -12.64 -6.50 8.75
C ARG A 123 -11.32 -5.96 8.20
N HIS A 124 -10.21 -6.67 8.41
CA HIS A 124 -8.88 -6.31 7.93
C HIS A 124 -8.38 -7.35 6.93
N PRO A 125 -7.44 -6.98 6.04
CA PRO A 125 -7.01 -7.84 4.96
C PRO A 125 -6.26 -9.09 5.40
N THR A 126 -6.19 -10.03 4.46
CA THR A 126 -5.31 -11.21 4.51
C THR A 126 -4.27 -11.08 3.42
N LEU A 127 -2.99 -11.10 3.79
CA LEU A 127 -1.87 -11.20 2.86
C LEU A 127 -1.34 -12.62 2.89
N LEU A 128 -1.29 -13.27 1.74
CA LEU A 128 -0.71 -14.61 1.64
C LEU A 128 0.83 -14.54 1.64
N ASP A 129 1.50 -15.69 1.43
CA ASP A 129 2.95 -15.78 1.52
C ASP A 129 3.64 -14.96 0.39
N ASP A 130 4.83 -14.43 0.68
CA ASP A 130 5.71 -13.74 -0.27
C ASP A 130 5.10 -12.46 -0.90
N VAL A 131 4.09 -11.86 -0.27
CA VAL A 131 3.48 -10.59 -0.71
C VAL A 131 4.43 -9.43 -0.41
N ILE A 132 4.51 -8.48 -1.36
CA ILE A 132 5.23 -7.23 -1.21
C ILE A 132 4.25 -6.06 -1.36
N VAL A 133 4.24 -5.15 -0.37
CA VAL A 133 3.37 -3.97 -0.35
C VAL A 133 4.22 -2.70 -0.33
N GLY A 134 4.14 -1.92 -1.39
CA GLY A 134 4.88 -0.68 -1.58
C GLY A 134 4.47 0.42 -0.61
N ALA A 135 5.34 1.42 -0.46
CA ALA A 135 5.20 2.51 0.49
C ALA A 135 3.86 3.26 0.34
N GLY A 136 3.23 3.59 1.47
CA GLY A 136 1.99 4.36 1.50
C GLY A 136 0.73 3.62 1.01
N ALA A 137 0.83 2.36 0.59
CA ALA A 137 -0.32 1.62 0.07
C ALA A 137 -1.36 1.36 1.18
N GLN A 138 -2.64 1.46 0.80
CA GLN A 138 -3.78 1.24 1.67
C GLN A 138 -4.52 -0.02 1.22
N ILE A 139 -4.53 -1.06 2.04
CA ILE A 139 -5.29 -2.29 1.77
C ILE A 139 -6.45 -2.31 2.75
N LEU A 140 -7.66 -2.20 2.25
CA LEU A 140 -8.83 -1.90 3.06
C LEU A 140 -9.92 -2.97 2.93
N GLY A 141 -10.40 -3.42 4.08
CA GLY A 141 -11.47 -4.41 4.19
C GLY A 141 -10.96 -5.85 4.29
N PRO A 142 -11.86 -6.83 4.34
CA PRO A 142 -11.52 -8.25 4.49
C PRO A 142 -11.07 -8.87 3.15
N VAL A 143 -10.29 -8.13 2.37
CA VAL A 143 -9.78 -8.56 1.06
C VAL A 143 -8.57 -9.48 1.22
N THR A 144 -8.35 -10.33 0.22
CA THR A 144 -7.20 -11.23 0.17
C THR A 144 -6.23 -10.78 -0.92
N VAL A 145 -4.95 -10.64 -0.54
CA VAL A 145 -3.84 -10.44 -1.49
C VAL A 145 -3.13 -11.77 -1.65
N GLY A 146 -3.14 -12.28 -2.88
CA GLY A 146 -2.63 -13.60 -3.27
C GLY A 146 -1.13 -13.75 -3.09
N ARG A 147 -0.64 -15.00 -3.16
CA ARG A 147 0.79 -15.33 -3.02
C ARG A 147 1.64 -14.63 -4.05
N CYS A 148 2.82 -14.18 -3.66
CA CYS A 148 3.76 -13.49 -4.54
C CYS A 148 3.17 -12.25 -5.24
N ALA A 149 1.98 -11.78 -4.82
CA ALA A 149 1.38 -10.57 -5.37
C ALA A 149 2.15 -9.33 -4.92
N ARG A 150 2.08 -8.28 -5.72
CA ARG A 150 2.74 -6.99 -5.46
C ARG A 150 1.72 -5.87 -5.49
N VAL A 151 1.76 -5.03 -4.48
CA VAL A 151 0.96 -3.82 -4.39
C VAL A 151 1.88 -2.62 -4.54
N GLY A 152 1.62 -1.79 -5.54
CA GLY A 152 2.42 -0.60 -5.80
C GLY A 152 2.29 0.46 -4.71
N GLY A 153 3.28 1.34 -4.62
CA GLY A 153 3.26 2.45 -3.66
C GLY A 153 2.05 3.36 -3.85
N ASN A 154 1.51 3.88 -2.75
CA ASN A 154 0.33 4.75 -2.70
C ASN A 154 -0.93 4.17 -3.36
N SER A 155 -0.99 2.86 -3.57
CA SER A 155 -2.17 2.21 -4.14
C SER A 155 -3.26 1.98 -3.10
N VAL A 156 -4.53 2.02 -3.52
CA VAL A 156 -5.69 1.72 -2.67
C VAL A 156 -6.37 0.44 -3.13
N VAL A 157 -6.16 -0.65 -2.38
CA VAL A 157 -6.69 -1.98 -2.67
C VAL A 157 -7.97 -2.21 -1.87
N THR A 158 -9.10 -2.40 -2.57
CA THR A 158 -10.42 -2.67 -1.97
C THR A 158 -11.07 -3.93 -2.52
N LYS A 159 -10.34 -4.71 -3.33
CA LYS A 159 -10.79 -5.98 -3.92
C LYS A 159 -9.68 -7.00 -3.82
N ASP A 160 -10.04 -8.28 -3.91
CA ASP A 160 -9.07 -9.36 -3.91
C ASP A 160 -8.07 -9.23 -5.06
N VAL A 161 -6.81 -9.58 -4.76
CA VAL A 161 -5.71 -9.62 -5.72
C VAL A 161 -5.29 -11.08 -5.90
N ALA A 162 -5.24 -11.55 -7.13
CA ALA A 162 -4.86 -12.93 -7.42
C ALA A 162 -3.35 -13.18 -7.19
N ASP A 163 -2.95 -14.45 -7.14
CA ASP A 163 -1.56 -14.86 -6.97
C ASP A 163 -0.67 -14.32 -8.10
N GLY A 164 0.54 -13.85 -7.76
CA GLY A 164 1.54 -13.36 -8.71
C GLY A 164 1.15 -12.09 -9.47
N VAL A 165 0.09 -11.42 -9.09
CA VAL A 165 -0.41 -10.22 -9.78
C VAL A 165 0.20 -8.96 -9.17
N THR A 166 0.57 -7.99 -10.01
CA THR A 166 0.93 -6.64 -9.59
C THR A 166 -0.25 -5.70 -9.80
N VAL A 167 -0.61 -4.96 -8.75
CA VAL A 167 -1.67 -3.95 -8.78
C VAL A 167 -1.12 -2.57 -8.39
N VAL A 168 -1.61 -1.51 -9.06
CA VAL A 168 -1.24 -0.12 -8.79
C VAL A 168 -2.43 0.82 -8.93
N GLY A 169 -2.36 1.99 -8.31
CA GLY A 169 -3.29 3.11 -8.49
C GLY A 169 -4.41 3.20 -7.45
N VAL A 170 -5.30 4.18 -7.63
CA VAL A 170 -6.43 4.52 -6.74
C VAL A 170 -7.70 4.65 -7.57
N PRO A 171 -8.62 3.64 -7.55
CA PRO A 171 -8.45 2.32 -6.95
C PRO A 171 -7.42 1.47 -7.69
N ALA A 172 -6.82 0.50 -6.98
CA ALA A 172 -5.78 -0.36 -7.55
C ALA A 172 -6.32 -1.23 -8.69
N LYS A 173 -5.57 -1.25 -9.81
CA LYS A 173 -5.86 -2.06 -11.01
C LYS A 173 -4.67 -2.96 -11.33
N VAL A 174 -4.94 -4.08 -11.97
CA VAL A 174 -3.91 -5.03 -12.42
C VAL A 174 -3.09 -4.40 -13.55
N VAL A 175 -1.77 -4.34 -13.38
CA VAL A 175 -0.84 -3.84 -14.42
C VAL A 175 0.07 -4.92 -14.96
N SER A 176 0.34 -5.97 -14.18
CA SER A 176 1.19 -7.07 -14.60
C SER A 176 0.78 -8.38 -13.92
N ARG A 177 0.95 -9.50 -14.64
CA ARG A 177 0.96 -10.84 -14.06
C ARG A 177 2.38 -11.35 -14.16
N ALA A 178 3.02 -11.65 -13.03
CA ALA A 178 4.34 -12.27 -13.05
C ALA A 178 4.27 -13.60 -13.81
N LYS A 179 5.15 -13.79 -14.78
CA LYS A 179 5.48 -15.13 -15.28
C LYS A 179 6.12 -15.87 -14.10
N SER A 180 5.83 -17.14 -13.94
CA SER A 180 6.06 -17.99 -12.77
C SER A 180 7.50 -18.15 -12.24
N ASP A 181 8.48 -17.43 -12.74
CA ASP A 181 9.85 -17.43 -12.24
C ASP A 181 10.12 -16.14 -11.46
N ALA A 182 9.88 -16.23 -10.16
CA ALA A 182 9.95 -15.13 -9.23
C ALA A 182 11.38 -14.79 -8.82
N SER A 183 12.16 -14.14 -9.69
CA SER A 183 13.25 -13.30 -9.20
C SER A 183 12.65 -11.97 -8.73
N PHE A 184 13.06 -11.52 -7.56
CA PHE A 184 12.71 -10.21 -7.01
C PHE A 184 13.16 -9.13 -8.01
N GLU A 185 12.23 -8.51 -8.72
CA GLU A 185 12.47 -7.25 -9.40
C GLU A 185 12.04 -6.11 -8.48
N ALA A 186 13.00 -5.23 -8.16
CA ALA A 186 12.74 -4.06 -7.35
C ALA A 186 11.63 -3.21 -8.00
N TYR A 187 10.58 -2.91 -7.24
CA TYR A 187 9.52 -2.01 -7.65
C TYR A 187 10.11 -0.63 -8.00
N GLY A 188 9.87 -0.18 -9.24
CA GLY A 188 10.33 1.14 -9.72
C GLY A 188 11.36 1.08 -10.86
N VAL A 189 11.89 -0.07 -11.22
CA VAL A 189 12.88 -0.23 -12.31
C VAL A 189 12.31 -1.03 -13.50
N SER A 190 11.07 -1.53 -13.43
CA SER A 190 10.44 -2.10 -14.61
C SER A 190 10.35 -1.01 -15.67
N LYS A 191 10.93 -1.30 -16.85
CA LYS A 191 10.67 -0.55 -18.10
C LYS A 191 9.20 -0.16 -18.06
N ILE A 192 8.92 1.12 -18.14
CA ILE A 192 7.58 1.71 -18.13
C ILE A 192 6.67 0.75 -18.87
N ALA A 193 5.91 -0.06 -18.13
CA ALA A 193 4.88 -0.88 -18.73
C ALA A 193 3.98 0.16 -19.40
N ASP A 194 3.82 0.03 -20.70
CA ASP A 194 2.85 0.83 -21.47
C ASP A 194 1.57 0.87 -20.65
N ASP A 195 1.40 1.93 -19.89
CA ASP A 195 0.27 2.11 -19.01
C ASP A 195 -0.97 2.10 -19.89
N ALA A 196 -1.92 1.21 -19.61
CA ALA A 196 -3.15 1.13 -20.39
C ALA A 196 -3.90 2.47 -20.38
N ASP A 197 -3.77 3.24 -19.28
CA ASP A 197 -4.34 4.57 -19.17
C ASP A 197 -3.57 5.58 -20.04
N SER A 198 -2.23 5.47 -20.17
CA SER A 198 -1.44 6.28 -21.10
C SER A 198 -1.76 5.97 -22.56
N LYS A 199 -2.00 4.70 -22.91
CA LYS A 199 -2.44 4.32 -24.27
C LYS A 199 -3.84 4.87 -24.57
N ALA A 200 -4.77 4.78 -23.62
CA ALA A 200 -6.11 5.33 -23.77
C ALA A 200 -6.08 6.86 -23.90
N VAL A 201 -5.26 7.55 -23.12
CA VAL A 201 -5.07 9.01 -23.20
C VAL A 201 -4.45 9.40 -24.53
N ASN A 202 -3.41 8.71 -25.01
CA ASN A 202 -2.80 8.98 -26.30
C ASN A 202 -3.77 8.70 -27.46
N ALA A 203 -4.61 7.67 -27.37
CA ALA A 203 -5.65 7.40 -28.37
C ALA A 203 -6.70 8.51 -28.39
N LEU A 204 -7.13 9.02 -27.24
CA LEU A 204 -8.06 10.16 -27.13
C LEU A 204 -7.45 11.44 -27.72
N PHE A 205 -6.18 11.73 -27.46
CA PHE A 205 -5.50 12.86 -28.09
C PHE A 205 -5.45 12.73 -29.61
N ALA A 206 -5.14 11.54 -30.14
CA ALA A 206 -5.14 11.29 -31.59
C ALA A 206 -6.54 11.49 -32.20
N GLU A 207 -7.59 11.07 -31.51
CA GLU A 207 -8.97 11.25 -31.95
C GLU A 207 -9.40 12.74 -31.91
N ILE A 208 -9.00 13.48 -30.90
CA ILE A 208 -9.21 14.94 -30.81
C ILE A 208 -8.53 15.66 -31.96
N GLU A 209 -7.29 15.32 -32.29
CA GLU A 209 -6.56 15.89 -33.43
C GLU A 209 -7.27 15.59 -34.78
N LEU A 210 -7.74 14.35 -34.93
CA LEU A 210 -8.48 13.96 -36.14
C LEU A 210 -9.82 14.74 -36.25
N LEU A 211 -10.54 14.89 -35.14
CA LEU A 211 -11.78 15.66 -35.11
C LEU A 211 -11.55 17.15 -35.39
N ARG A 212 -10.46 17.73 -34.87
CA ARG A 212 -10.05 19.11 -35.17
C ARG A 212 -9.73 19.30 -36.66
N ALA A 213 -8.99 18.37 -37.26
CA ALA A 213 -8.69 18.39 -38.68
C ALA A 213 -9.96 18.33 -39.55
N LYS A 214 -10.93 17.47 -39.19
CA LYS A 214 -12.23 17.38 -39.86
C LYS A 214 -13.05 18.67 -39.72
N LEU A 215 -13.09 19.26 -38.53
CA LEU A 215 -13.75 20.53 -38.26
C LEU A 215 -13.18 21.67 -39.11
N ASN A 216 -11.85 21.78 -39.17
CA ASN A 216 -11.17 22.77 -40.02
C ASN A 216 -11.44 22.56 -41.49
N GLN A 217 -11.58 21.30 -41.93
CA GLN A 217 -11.93 20.97 -43.31
C GLN A 217 -13.37 21.37 -43.67
N ILE A 218 -14.32 21.25 -42.70
CA ILE A 218 -15.75 21.60 -42.87
C ILE A 218 -15.95 23.12 -42.74
N ALA A 219 -15.25 23.78 -41.83
CA ALA A 219 -15.41 25.21 -41.55
C ALA A 219 -14.81 26.13 -42.62
N GLY A 220 -14.06 25.61 -43.56
CA GLY A 220 -13.36 26.40 -44.59
C GLY A 220 -12.17 27.19 -44.01
N LYS A 221 -11.38 27.81 -44.91
CA LYS A 221 -10.10 28.48 -44.57
C LYS A 221 -10.22 29.74 -43.68
N ASP A 222 -11.42 30.15 -43.29
CA ASP A 222 -11.65 31.40 -42.52
C ASP A 222 -11.88 31.21 -41.03
N ALA A 223 -11.77 29.98 -40.51
CA ALA A 223 -11.81 29.77 -39.08
C ALA A 223 -10.43 30.08 -38.47
N SER A 224 -10.28 31.27 -37.90
CA SER A 224 -9.11 31.65 -37.11
C SER A 224 -8.82 30.61 -36.03
N VAL A 225 -7.59 30.13 -36.03
CA VAL A 225 -7.05 29.12 -35.10
C VAL A 225 -7.40 29.52 -33.64
N ILE A 226 -8.22 28.73 -32.97
CA ILE A 226 -8.37 28.85 -31.51
C ILE A 226 -7.09 28.26 -30.92
N ASP A 227 -6.21 29.12 -30.42
CA ASP A 227 -4.99 28.75 -29.69
C ASP A 227 -5.38 28.03 -28.38
N PRO A 228 -5.01 26.77 -28.19
CA PRO A 228 -5.35 26.01 -26.98
C PRO A 228 -4.64 26.51 -25.71
N HIS A 229 -3.72 27.46 -25.81
CA HIS A 229 -2.96 28.01 -24.71
C HIS A 229 -3.41 29.39 -24.24
N THR A 230 -4.48 29.95 -24.82
CA THR A 230 -5.05 31.18 -24.31
C THR A 230 -5.90 30.86 -23.06
N PRO A 231 -5.48 31.22 -21.85
CA PRO A 231 -6.29 31.03 -20.67
C PRO A 231 -7.57 31.86 -20.82
N ALA A 232 -8.73 31.25 -20.60
CA ALA A 232 -9.99 31.96 -20.56
C ALA A 232 -9.88 33.13 -19.55
N SER A 233 -9.98 34.35 -20.06
CA SER A 233 -9.99 35.55 -19.23
C SER A 233 -11.31 35.56 -18.42
N THR A 234 -11.29 34.98 -17.23
CA THR A 234 -12.36 35.17 -16.26
C THR A 234 -12.18 36.55 -15.64
N SER A 235 -12.80 37.56 -16.26
CA SER A 235 -13.06 38.83 -15.60
C SER A 235 -14.19 38.62 -14.55
N HIS A 236 -13.82 38.15 -13.39
CA HIS A 236 -14.64 38.29 -12.19
C HIS A 236 -14.08 39.46 -11.39
N GLU A 237 -14.66 40.63 -11.60
CA GLU A 237 -14.56 41.74 -10.65
C GLU A 237 -15.25 41.30 -9.35
N PRO A 238 -14.57 41.45 -8.18
CA PRO A 238 -15.23 41.19 -6.91
C PRO A 238 -16.25 42.29 -6.61
N PRO A 239 -17.39 41.98 -5.99
CA PRO A 239 -18.37 43.00 -5.62
C PRO A 239 -17.82 43.97 -4.59
N HIS A 240 -17.91 45.28 -4.84
CA HIS A 240 -17.66 46.34 -3.89
C HIS A 240 -18.57 46.13 -2.66
N ILE A 241 -17.96 45.98 -1.48
CA ILE A 241 -18.67 46.07 -0.21
C ILE A 241 -18.46 47.51 0.26
N ASP A 242 -19.51 48.33 0.12
CA ASP A 242 -19.62 49.62 0.78
C ASP A 242 -19.80 49.43 2.29
N LYS A 243 -19.20 50.37 3.02
CA LYS A 243 -19.10 50.42 4.48
C LYS A 243 -20.42 50.44 5.23
#